data_2bf30b3eaa1e9d8ef5567d95350e740f
#
_entry.id   2bf30b3eaa1e9d8ef5567d95350e740f
#
_cell.length_a   1.000
_cell.length_b   1.000
_cell.length_c   1.000
_cell.angle_alpha   90.00
_cell.angle_beta   90.00
_cell.angle_gamma   90.00
#
_symmetry.space_group_name_H-M   'P 1'
#
loop_
_entity.id
_entity.type
_entity.pdbx_description
1 polymer ?
#
loop_
_entity_poly.entity_id
_entity_poly.type
_entity_poly.pdbx_seq_one_letter_code
_entity_poly.pdbx_strand_id
1 'polypeptide(L)'
;MERIIALALATVAIVFLLLTLKASVIALSISFYRGRPQFCRRIHQNYTDRPWRSAIVGLVNSLVALFFILILLNLEVLALVGIGMATLLCAIHLAGRTAHYRVLAERLSDDIGALPNSGSMLRGALVAELTFLVPVIGQLLFLAVTMRCAGACILAMLSHAAPAGEAGVPSRESGSI
;
A
#
# COMPACT_ATOMS: atom_id res chain seq x y z
N MET A 1 -39.55 20.16 -0.13
CA MET A 1 -39.42 18.86 0.55
C MET A 1 -38.67 17.86 -0.30
N GLU A 2 -39.02 17.69 -1.57
CA GLU A 2 -38.36 16.74 -2.50
C GLU A 2 -36.83 16.90 -2.64
N ARG A 3 -36.35 18.16 -2.74
CA ARG A 3 -34.90 18.43 -2.85
C ARG A 3 -34.10 17.99 -1.61
N ILE A 4 -34.70 18.13 -0.43
CA ILE A 4 -34.04 17.72 0.84
C ILE A 4 -33.95 16.18 0.90
N ILE A 5 -35.00 15.48 0.50
CA ILE A 5 -35.03 14.02 0.44
C ILE A 5 -34.04 13.51 -0.59
N ALA A 6 -34.00 14.14 -1.79
CA ALA A 6 -33.02 13.76 -2.82
C ALA A 6 -31.58 13.97 -2.37
N LEU A 7 -31.29 15.09 -1.68
CA LEU A 7 -29.95 15.34 -1.13
C LEU A 7 -29.57 14.33 -0.05
N ALA A 8 -30.51 14.00 0.85
CA ALA A 8 -30.28 13.00 1.88
C ALA A 8 -29.99 11.60 1.29
N LEU A 9 -30.77 11.18 0.29
CA LEU A 9 -30.57 9.91 -0.41
C LEU A 9 -29.22 9.88 -1.15
N ALA A 10 -28.85 10.96 -1.84
CA ALA A 10 -27.57 11.08 -2.51
C ALA A 10 -26.42 10.98 -1.51
N THR A 11 -26.52 11.64 -0.36
CA THR A 11 -25.50 11.57 0.70
C THR A 11 -25.36 10.16 1.24
N VAL A 12 -26.47 9.47 1.53
CA VAL A 12 -26.44 8.07 1.99
C VAL A 12 -25.82 7.15 0.94
N ALA A 13 -26.17 7.33 -0.33
CA ALA A 13 -25.60 6.54 -1.42
C ALA A 13 -24.09 6.75 -1.57
N ILE A 14 -23.61 7.99 -1.46
CA ILE A 14 -22.18 8.31 -1.51
C ILE A 14 -21.44 7.67 -0.32
N VAL A 15 -21.98 7.79 0.89
CA VAL A 15 -21.38 7.17 2.09
C VAL A 15 -21.34 5.67 1.95
N PHE A 16 -22.40 5.04 1.49
CA PHE A 16 -22.43 3.59 1.26
C PHE A 16 -21.42 3.15 0.21
N LEU A 17 -21.31 3.89 -0.90
CA LEU A 17 -20.31 3.62 -1.95
C LEU A 17 -18.88 3.72 -1.41
N LEU A 18 -18.58 4.75 -0.62
CA LEU A 18 -17.28 4.94 0.00
C LEU A 18 -16.94 3.80 0.97
N LEU A 19 -17.88 3.38 1.81
CA LEU A 19 -17.69 2.27 2.74
C LEU A 19 -17.45 0.94 1.99
N THR A 20 -18.21 0.68 0.94
CA THR A 20 -18.04 -0.51 0.10
C THR A 20 -16.68 -0.53 -0.58
N LEU A 21 -16.25 0.62 -1.12
CA LEU A 21 -14.92 0.76 -1.74
C LEU A 21 -13.81 0.50 -0.72
N LYS A 22 -13.91 1.06 0.49
CA LYS A 22 -12.95 0.85 1.57
C LYS A 22 -12.90 -0.63 2.01
N ALA A 23 -14.06 -1.27 2.18
CA ALA A 23 -14.14 -2.69 2.52
C ALA A 23 -13.48 -3.57 1.43
N SER A 24 -13.69 -3.25 0.16
CA SER A 24 -13.08 -3.94 -0.98
C SER A 24 -11.55 -3.81 -0.97
N VAL A 25 -11.02 -2.61 -0.69
CA VAL A 25 -9.58 -2.37 -0.57
C VAL A 25 -8.97 -3.21 0.56
N ILE A 26 -9.61 -3.25 1.72
CA ILE A 26 -9.17 -4.06 2.86
C ILE A 26 -9.18 -5.55 2.50
N ALA A 27 -10.28 -6.05 1.96
CA ALA A 27 -10.43 -7.45 1.58
C ALA A 27 -9.39 -7.89 0.54
N LEU A 28 -9.15 -7.06 -0.47
CA LEU A 28 -8.16 -7.30 -1.51
C LEU A 28 -6.73 -7.32 -0.95
N SER A 29 -6.41 -6.38 -0.05
CA SER A 29 -5.11 -6.32 0.61
C SER A 29 -4.84 -7.54 1.48
N ILE A 30 -5.83 -8.02 2.25
CA ILE A 30 -5.71 -9.23 3.07
C ILE A 30 -5.58 -10.48 2.18
N SER A 31 -6.33 -10.56 1.10
CA SER A 31 -6.24 -11.65 0.13
C SER A 31 -4.86 -11.70 -0.53
N PHE A 32 -4.32 -10.55 -0.90
CA PHE A 32 -2.97 -10.44 -1.45
C PHE A 32 -1.90 -10.88 -0.44
N TYR A 33 -2.04 -10.47 0.82
CA TYR A 33 -1.14 -10.91 1.90
C TYR A 33 -1.12 -12.43 2.08
N ARG A 34 -2.29 -13.08 2.01
CA ARG A 34 -2.40 -14.55 2.07
C ARG A 34 -1.79 -15.25 0.87
N GLY A 35 -1.97 -14.69 -0.31
CA GLY A 35 -1.50 -15.29 -1.56
C GLY A 35 0.02 -15.20 -1.75
N ARG A 36 0.67 -14.14 -1.23
CA ARG A 36 2.10 -13.88 -1.42
C ARG A 36 2.82 -13.41 -0.16
N PRO A 37 2.89 -14.24 0.90
CA PRO A 37 3.40 -13.81 2.20
C PRO A 37 4.88 -13.38 2.17
N GLN A 38 5.72 -14.04 1.37
CA GLN A 38 7.14 -13.68 1.25
C GLN A 38 7.34 -12.31 0.60
N PHE A 39 6.58 -11.99 -0.43
CA PHE A 39 6.62 -10.69 -1.08
C PHE A 39 6.14 -9.59 -0.12
N CYS A 40 5.03 -9.82 0.57
CA CYS A 40 4.52 -8.90 1.58
C CYS A 40 5.51 -8.66 2.73
N ARG A 41 6.29 -9.69 3.13
CA ARG A 41 7.36 -9.54 4.11
C ARG A 41 8.46 -8.59 3.63
N ARG A 42 8.86 -8.68 2.36
CA ARG A 42 9.84 -7.76 1.76
C ARG A 42 9.32 -6.33 1.68
N ILE A 43 8.05 -6.14 1.29
CA ILE A 43 7.42 -4.82 1.29
C ILE A 43 7.46 -4.25 2.70
N HIS A 44 7.09 -5.04 3.71
CA HIS A 44 7.10 -4.62 5.11
C HIS A 44 8.51 -4.21 5.57
N GLN A 45 9.54 -4.99 5.25
CA GLN A 45 10.93 -4.65 5.57
C GLN A 45 11.35 -3.33 4.92
N ASN A 46 11.11 -3.12 3.64
CA ASN A 46 11.43 -1.86 2.97
C ASN A 46 10.62 -0.69 3.54
N TYR A 47 9.38 -0.94 3.98
CA TYR A 47 8.52 0.06 4.60
C TYR A 47 9.05 0.49 5.97
N THR A 48 9.56 -0.43 6.79
CA THR A 48 10.05 -0.15 8.15
C THR A 48 11.49 0.34 8.17
N ASP A 49 12.39 -0.34 7.46
CA ASP A 49 13.83 -0.11 7.56
C ASP A 49 14.30 1.11 6.78
N ARG A 50 13.58 1.47 5.69
CA ARG A 50 13.98 2.56 4.79
C ARG A 50 12.85 3.53 4.49
N PRO A 51 12.28 4.21 5.51
CA PRO A 51 11.06 5.01 5.38
C PRO A 51 11.19 6.15 4.37
N TRP A 52 12.28 6.88 4.41
CA TRP A 52 12.53 8.02 3.51
C TRP A 52 12.76 7.59 2.06
N ARG A 53 13.54 6.53 1.86
CA ARG A 53 13.76 5.98 0.51
C ARG A 53 12.47 5.50 -0.11
N SER A 54 11.64 4.77 0.65
CA SER A 54 10.33 4.32 0.19
C SER A 54 9.43 5.52 -0.16
N ALA A 55 9.38 6.56 0.68
CA ALA A 55 8.56 7.73 0.42
C ALA A 55 8.99 8.48 -0.87
N ILE A 56 10.29 8.73 -1.04
CA ILE A 56 10.82 9.44 -2.21
C ILE A 56 10.59 8.61 -3.49
N VAL A 57 10.94 7.33 -3.48
CA VAL A 57 10.74 6.45 -4.64
C VAL A 57 9.25 6.36 -5.01
N GLY A 58 8.37 6.22 -4.01
CA GLY A 58 6.93 6.19 -4.25
C GLY A 58 6.39 7.50 -4.79
N LEU A 59 6.83 8.64 -4.26
CA LEU A 59 6.43 9.97 -4.73
C LEU A 59 6.86 10.20 -6.18
N VAL A 60 8.15 10.02 -6.48
CA VAL A 60 8.69 10.24 -7.81
C VAL A 60 8.01 9.32 -8.83
N ASN A 61 7.94 8.02 -8.53
CA ASN A 61 7.32 7.07 -9.44
C ASN A 61 5.82 7.35 -9.65
N SER A 62 5.09 7.72 -8.60
CA SER A 62 3.67 8.05 -8.71
C SER A 62 3.43 9.30 -9.53
N LEU A 63 4.27 10.35 -9.38
CA LEU A 63 4.18 11.57 -10.17
C LEU A 63 4.49 11.31 -11.64
N VAL A 64 5.56 10.57 -11.91
CA VAL A 64 5.96 10.20 -13.29
C VAL A 64 4.86 9.34 -13.93
N ALA A 65 4.37 8.32 -13.22
CA ALA A 65 3.30 7.46 -13.73
C ALA A 65 2.02 8.26 -14.01
N LEU A 66 1.62 9.16 -13.09
CA LEU A 66 0.44 10.02 -13.26
C LEU A 66 0.59 10.93 -14.48
N PHE A 67 1.78 11.53 -14.67
CA PHE A 67 2.07 12.35 -15.84
C PHE A 67 1.89 11.57 -17.15
N PHE A 68 2.46 10.37 -17.23
CA PHE A 68 2.29 9.52 -18.42
C PHE A 68 0.84 9.06 -18.61
N ILE A 69 0.15 8.68 -17.54
CA ILE A 69 -1.26 8.29 -17.60
C ILE A 69 -2.11 9.44 -18.18
N LEU A 70 -1.90 10.68 -17.71
CA LEU A 70 -2.64 11.83 -18.20
C LEU A 70 -2.39 12.09 -19.69
N ILE A 71 -1.13 11.98 -20.15
CA ILE A 71 -0.81 12.13 -21.56
C ILE A 71 -1.48 11.01 -22.39
N LEU A 72 -1.34 9.75 -21.97
CA LEU A 72 -1.87 8.62 -22.71
C LEU A 72 -3.40 8.63 -22.78
N LEU A 73 -4.09 9.07 -21.73
CA LEU A 73 -5.55 9.18 -21.71
C LEU A 73 -6.06 10.28 -22.64
N ASN A 74 -5.25 11.32 -22.92
CA ASN A 74 -5.61 12.37 -23.88
C ASN A 74 -5.37 11.96 -25.36
N LEU A 75 -4.68 10.86 -25.59
CA LEU A 75 -4.45 10.29 -26.92
C LEU A 75 -5.43 9.14 -27.14
N GLU A 76 -6.45 9.35 -27.97
CA GLU A 76 -7.53 8.38 -28.21
C GLU A 76 -7.00 6.96 -28.53
N VAL A 77 -5.96 6.86 -29.36
CA VAL A 77 -5.35 5.59 -29.77
C VAL A 77 -4.62 4.88 -28.61
N LEU A 78 -4.09 5.65 -27.63
CA LEU A 78 -3.29 5.13 -26.52
C LEU A 78 -4.04 5.10 -25.19
N ALA A 79 -5.33 5.45 -25.18
CA ALA A 79 -6.14 5.51 -23.96
C ALA A 79 -6.19 4.15 -23.22
N LEU A 80 -6.25 3.03 -23.96
CA LEU A 80 -6.19 1.68 -23.36
C LEU A 80 -4.89 1.42 -22.61
N VAL A 81 -3.76 1.90 -23.13
CA VAL A 81 -2.45 1.78 -22.46
C VAL A 81 -2.45 2.63 -21.20
N GLY A 82 -3.02 3.84 -21.24
CA GLY A 82 -3.19 4.71 -20.08
C GLY A 82 -4.02 4.06 -18.98
N ILE A 83 -5.13 3.42 -19.32
CA ILE A 83 -5.97 2.65 -18.38
C ILE A 83 -5.17 1.49 -17.76
N GLY A 84 -4.41 0.75 -18.57
CA GLY A 84 -3.55 -0.34 -18.10
C GLY A 84 -2.50 0.15 -17.09
N MET A 85 -1.83 1.28 -17.38
CA MET A 85 -0.89 1.91 -16.46
C MET A 85 -1.56 2.39 -15.16
N ALA A 86 -2.74 2.98 -15.24
CA ALA A 86 -3.50 3.40 -14.07
C ALA A 86 -3.86 2.20 -13.19
N THR A 87 -4.31 1.10 -13.79
CA THR A 87 -4.62 -0.15 -13.10
C THR A 87 -3.38 -0.73 -12.40
N LEU A 88 -2.23 -0.73 -13.09
CA LEU A 88 -0.96 -1.19 -12.51
C LEU A 88 -0.54 -0.31 -11.32
N LEU A 89 -0.65 1.01 -11.46
CA LEU A 89 -0.34 1.94 -10.37
C LEU A 89 -1.25 1.69 -9.16
N CYS A 90 -2.55 1.51 -9.38
CA CYS A 90 -3.49 1.13 -8.32
C CYS A 90 -3.11 -0.20 -7.65
N ALA A 91 -2.71 -1.21 -8.42
CA ALA A 91 -2.29 -2.50 -7.88
C ALA A 91 -1.04 -2.37 -7.00
N ILE A 92 -0.05 -1.55 -7.40
CA ILE A 92 1.15 -1.27 -6.61
C ILE A 92 0.77 -0.59 -5.28
N HIS A 93 -0.12 0.39 -5.31
CA HIS A 93 -0.59 1.06 -4.09
C HIS A 93 -1.34 0.11 -3.16
N LEU A 94 -2.20 -0.75 -3.69
CA LEU A 94 -2.94 -1.75 -2.91
C LEU A 94 -1.99 -2.78 -2.28
N ALA A 95 -1.03 -3.29 -3.05
CA ALA A 95 -0.03 -4.22 -2.54
C ALA A 95 0.81 -3.59 -1.42
N GLY A 96 1.22 -2.33 -1.61
CA GLY A 96 1.98 -1.58 -0.61
C GLY A 96 1.23 -1.36 0.71
N ARG A 97 -0.09 -1.15 0.67
CA ARG A 97 -0.92 -0.96 1.87
C ARG A 97 -0.89 -2.14 2.84
N THR A 98 -0.62 -3.35 2.35
CA THR A 98 -0.47 -4.53 3.22
C THR A 98 0.62 -4.32 4.29
N ALA A 99 1.71 -3.62 3.94
CA ALA A 99 2.78 -3.31 4.89
C ALA A 99 2.33 -2.36 6.00
N HIS A 100 1.56 -1.33 5.66
CA HIS A 100 1.02 -0.39 6.64
C HIS A 100 0.03 -1.04 7.59
N TYR A 101 -0.92 -1.83 7.06
CA TYR A 101 -1.87 -2.59 7.87
C TYR A 101 -1.17 -3.58 8.80
N ARG A 102 -0.09 -4.20 8.32
CA ARG A 102 0.72 -5.10 9.13
C ARG A 102 1.41 -4.37 10.29
N VAL A 103 2.05 -3.22 10.05
CA VAL A 103 2.68 -2.42 11.11
C VAL A 103 1.66 -2.05 12.18
N LEU A 104 0.45 -1.65 11.79
CA LEU A 104 -0.61 -1.36 12.75
C LEU A 104 -1.11 -2.60 13.47
N ALA A 105 -1.26 -3.72 12.76
CA ALA A 105 -1.63 -5.00 13.36
C ALA A 105 -0.62 -5.45 14.41
N GLU A 106 0.67 -5.33 14.13
CA GLU A 106 1.76 -5.67 15.06
C GLU A 106 1.77 -4.76 16.30
N ARG A 107 1.43 -3.47 16.14
CA ARG A 107 1.33 -2.52 17.27
C ARG A 107 0.08 -2.71 18.12
N LEU A 108 -0.99 -3.27 17.55
CA LEU A 108 -2.26 -3.53 18.21
C LEU A 108 -2.36 -4.94 18.81
N SER A 109 -1.41 -5.82 18.49
CA SER A 109 -1.34 -7.16 19.07
C SER A 109 -0.38 -7.15 20.25
N ASP A 110 -0.79 -7.75 21.36
CA ASP A 110 0.06 -7.92 22.56
C ASP A 110 1.21 -8.93 22.30
N ASP A 111 1.11 -9.74 21.26
CA ASP A 111 2.11 -10.71 20.85
C ASP A 111 3.18 -10.06 19.94
N ILE A 112 4.20 -9.52 20.55
CA ILE A 112 5.36 -8.94 19.85
C ILE A 112 6.14 -10.08 19.17
N GLY A 113 6.10 -10.11 17.83
CA GLY A 113 6.87 -11.06 17.00
C GLY A 113 6.08 -12.20 16.39
N ALA A 114 4.82 -12.41 16.75
CA ALA A 114 3.96 -13.35 16.05
C ALA A 114 3.58 -12.82 14.65
N LEU A 115 3.54 -13.72 13.66
CA LEU A 115 3.00 -13.35 12.34
C LEU A 115 1.53 -12.94 12.50
N PRO A 116 1.14 -11.73 12.06
CA PRO A 116 -0.22 -11.26 12.22
C PRO A 116 -1.19 -12.22 11.50
N ASN A 117 -2.19 -12.67 12.24
CA ASN A 117 -3.28 -13.44 11.67
C ASN A 117 -4.26 -12.51 10.93
N SER A 118 -5.21 -13.08 10.20
CA SER A 118 -6.16 -12.27 9.42
C SER A 118 -7.03 -11.35 10.28
N GLY A 119 -7.28 -11.70 11.52
CA GLY A 119 -8.05 -10.88 12.46
C GLY A 119 -7.25 -9.65 12.92
N SER A 120 -5.97 -9.80 13.25
CA SER A 120 -5.11 -8.68 13.62
C SER A 120 -4.87 -7.74 12.42
N MET A 121 -4.68 -8.30 11.21
CA MET A 121 -4.60 -7.52 9.97
C MET A 121 -5.87 -6.71 9.71
N LEU A 122 -7.04 -7.28 9.95
CA LEU A 122 -8.31 -6.57 9.80
C LEU A 122 -8.43 -5.42 10.81
N ARG A 123 -8.05 -5.64 12.06
CA ARG A 123 -8.03 -4.57 13.08
C ARG A 123 -7.09 -3.45 12.68
N GLY A 124 -5.87 -3.77 12.25
CA GLY A 124 -4.90 -2.79 11.76
C GLY A 124 -5.42 -1.99 10.55
N ALA A 125 -6.07 -2.67 9.60
CA ALA A 125 -6.67 -2.03 8.45
C ALA A 125 -7.83 -1.09 8.84
N LEU A 126 -8.72 -1.51 9.74
CA LEU A 126 -9.82 -0.68 10.22
C LEU A 126 -9.32 0.59 10.91
N VAL A 127 -8.32 0.47 11.79
CA VAL A 127 -7.73 1.63 12.46
C VAL A 127 -7.09 2.58 11.45
N ALA A 128 -6.37 2.06 10.45
CA ALA A 128 -5.79 2.87 9.38
C ALA A 128 -6.87 3.66 8.62
N GLU A 129 -7.91 2.97 8.16
CA GLU A 129 -8.95 3.59 7.36
C GLU A 129 -9.78 4.59 8.16
N LEU A 130 -10.03 4.33 9.45
CA LEU A 130 -10.69 5.31 10.34
C LEU A 130 -9.81 6.55 10.56
N THR A 131 -8.50 6.39 10.73
CA THR A 131 -7.57 7.51 10.88
C THR A 131 -7.57 8.41 9.63
N PHE A 132 -7.70 7.82 8.44
CA PHE A 132 -7.75 8.58 7.19
C PHE A 132 -9.06 9.37 7.00
N LEU A 133 -10.11 9.06 7.76
CA LEU A 133 -11.36 9.81 7.75
C LEU A 133 -11.27 11.15 8.50
N VAL A 134 -10.23 11.37 9.30
CA VAL A 134 -10.04 12.64 10.00
C VAL A 134 -9.76 13.75 8.97
N PRO A 135 -10.57 14.82 8.94
CA PRO A 135 -10.39 15.90 7.99
C PRO A 135 -9.00 16.53 8.10
N VAL A 136 -8.41 16.90 6.98
CA VAL A 136 -7.09 17.54 6.83
C VAL A 136 -5.93 16.63 7.28
N ILE A 137 -5.82 16.30 8.55
CA ILE A 137 -4.71 15.49 9.11
C ILE A 137 -4.75 14.07 8.52
N GLY A 138 -5.92 13.44 8.49
CA GLY A 138 -6.07 12.11 7.92
C GLY A 138 -5.76 12.07 6.43
N GLN A 139 -6.09 13.13 5.69
CA GLN A 139 -5.79 13.25 4.27
C GLN A 139 -4.30 13.41 3.99
N LEU A 140 -3.60 14.23 4.77
CA LEU A 140 -2.15 14.37 4.67
C LEU A 140 -1.43 13.07 5.03
N LEU A 141 -1.89 12.40 6.10
CA LEU A 141 -1.37 11.11 6.51
C LEU A 141 -1.63 10.04 5.44
N PHE A 142 -2.84 10.02 4.87
CA PHE A 142 -3.19 9.13 3.76
C PHE A 142 -2.24 9.29 2.58
N LEU A 143 -1.96 10.52 2.16
CA LEU A 143 -1.05 10.81 1.06
C LEU A 143 0.37 10.32 1.39
N ALA A 144 0.90 10.67 2.56
CA ALA A 144 2.23 10.27 3.00
C ALA A 144 2.39 8.75 3.08
N VAL A 145 1.40 8.06 3.69
CA VAL A 145 1.37 6.60 3.80
C VAL A 145 1.27 5.96 2.42
N THR A 146 0.41 6.47 1.54
CA THR A 146 0.21 5.93 0.20
C THR A 146 1.50 6.00 -0.63
N MET A 147 2.21 7.14 -0.60
CA MET A 147 3.50 7.28 -1.28
C MET A 147 4.55 6.31 -0.72
N ARG A 148 4.65 6.20 0.61
CA ARG A 148 5.56 5.28 1.25
C ARG A 148 5.26 3.82 0.94
N CYS A 149 3.98 3.44 0.90
CA CYS A 149 3.52 2.11 0.53
C CYS A 149 3.88 1.74 -0.92
N ALA A 150 3.64 2.65 -1.86
CA ALA A 150 4.00 2.45 -3.27
C ALA A 150 5.50 2.25 -3.44
N GLY A 151 6.31 3.11 -2.82
CA GLY A 151 7.77 2.99 -2.89
C GLY A 151 8.32 1.73 -2.25
N ALA A 152 7.77 1.29 -1.12
CA ALA A 152 8.16 0.03 -0.49
C ALA A 152 7.85 -1.18 -1.39
N CYS A 153 6.72 -1.15 -2.10
CA CYS A 153 6.34 -2.17 -3.07
C CYS A 153 7.32 -2.19 -4.25
N ILE A 154 7.65 -1.03 -4.82
CA ILE A 154 8.60 -0.90 -5.94
C ILE A 154 10.00 -1.40 -5.53
N LEU A 155 10.49 -0.98 -4.35
CA LEU A 155 11.77 -1.45 -3.84
C LEU A 155 11.80 -2.97 -3.61
N ALA A 156 10.68 -3.55 -3.16
CA ALA A 156 10.55 -5.00 -3.01
C ALA A 156 10.59 -5.74 -4.35
N MET A 157 10.04 -5.16 -5.41
CA MET A 157 10.13 -5.69 -6.78
C MET A 157 11.56 -5.63 -7.31
N LEU A 158 12.23 -4.49 -7.14
CA LEU A 158 13.61 -4.30 -7.60
C LEU A 158 14.61 -5.20 -6.87
N SER A 159 14.44 -5.40 -5.57
CA SER A 159 15.30 -6.31 -4.79
C SER A 159 15.15 -7.79 -5.19
N HIS A 160 14.05 -8.15 -5.85
CA HIS A 160 13.85 -9.50 -6.39
C HIS A 160 14.56 -9.71 -7.72
N ALA A 161 14.78 -8.63 -8.48
CA ALA A 161 15.48 -8.67 -9.76
C ALA A 161 17.02 -8.69 -9.62
N ALA A 162 17.56 -8.32 -8.45
CA ALA A 162 18.98 -8.48 -8.18
C ALA A 162 19.29 -9.97 -7.89
N PRO A 163 20.14 -10.62 -8.70
CA PRO A 163 20.54 -11.99 -8.39
C PRO A 163 21.19 -12.02 -7.01
N ALA A 164 20.94 -13.10 -6.26
CA ALA A 164 21.55 -13.37 -4.96
C ALA A 164 23.05 -13.70 -5.13
N GLY A 165 23.80 -12.78 -5.75
CA GLY A 165 25.22 -12.80 -5.88
C GLY A 165 25.82 -12.06 -4.70
N GLU A 166 26.54 -12.81 -3.87
CA GLU A 166 27.54 -12.32 -2.94
C GLU A 166 27.09 -11.42 -1.77
N ALA A 167 26.18 -11.92 -0.94
CA ALA A 167 26.31 -11.62 0.47
C ALA A 167 27.50 -12.43 0.98
N GLY A 168 28.72 -11.83 0.92
CA GLY A 168 29.92 -12.43 1.42
C GLY A 168 29.68 -12.97 2.82
N VAL A 169 29.80 -14.28 2.93
CA VAL A 169 29.93 -14.97 4.21
C VAL A 169 31.14 -14.36 4.87
N PRO A 170 31.04 -13.66 5.99
CA PRO A 170 32.21 -13.31 6.74
C PRO A 170 32.81 -14.64 7.18
N SER A 171 33.93 -15.00 6.58
CA SER A 171 34.79 -16.11 7.02
C SER A 171 35.07 -15.87 8.50
N ARG A 172 34.40 -16.65 9.37
CA ARG A 172 34.84 -16.84 10.74
C ARG A 172 36.24 -17.45 10.65
N GLU A 173 37.26 -16.61 10.74
CA GLU A 173 38.57 -17.04 11.09
C GLU A 173 38.45 -17.76 12.43
N SER A 174 38.57 -19.09 12.38
CA SER A 174 38.82 -19.95 13.53
C SER A 174 40.20 -19.63 14.03
N GLY A 175 40.34 -18.64 14.89
CA GLY A 175 41.55 -18.45 15.72
C GLY A 175 41.61 -19.57 16.71
N SER A 176 42.31 -20.64 16.32
CA SER A 176 42.92 -21.58 17.25
C SER A 176 44.13 -20.91 17.91
N ILE A 177 44.06 -20.69 19.22
CA ILE A 177 45.19 -20.93 20.17
C ILE A 177 44.55 -21.21 21.53
#